data_0ec2ba2616db653763377ebad7f6b8e0
#
_entry.id   0ec2ba2616db653763377ebad7f6b8e0
#
_cell.length_a   1.000
_cell.length_b   1.000
_cell.length_c   1.000
_cell.angle_alpha   90.00
_cell.angle_beta   90.00
_cell.angle_gamma   90.00
#
_symmetry.space_group_name_H-M   'P 1'
#
loop_
_entity.id
_entity.type
_entity.pdbx_description
1 polymer ?
#
loop_
_entity_poly.entity_id
_entity_poly.type
_entity_poly.pdbx_seq_one_letter_code
_entity_poly.pdbx_strand_id
1 'polypeptide(L)'
;KGLLFTVDPASKASSSLGGNISENAGGPFAFEYGTTVDNIYSYTMVLPTGELIHVRRKDHPWHKILPQDTAVFEILDQDLNLKETVELPGSTLRGPKLGKDVSNKYLGGLPGIQKEGVDGIITKACFTLHPKPRSSNTLCLEFFGSSMHNAMLVIRDLVKLRDRIRDNGDLVKMSALEEFGTKYVQAIEYQKKSVTYEGEPISVLLIQLDSNDDQALQDITGEIVRIAEEYHNVDVFVARDEKQAEIYWRDRHRLSAITRRTSGFKINEDVVIPLEVIPEFSDFIEGLNLYYLALAYRNGLQQVMHLDGIDPRDGFIDMELGFAAQVIKGQITTQQLGEQEFELQIYYFFRDLISRYPDLAGELEEIENQFFNTRIMVANHMHAGDGNCHVNIPVNSGDPSMLRLAEEAAGKVFGRVLELNGSVSGEH
;
A
#
# COMPACT_ATOMS: atom_id res chain seq x y z
N LYS A 1 -18.15 -24.74 2.69
CA LYS A 1 -18.04 -25.88 1.74
C LYS A 1 -16.58 -26.34 1.51
N GLY A 2 -15.63 -25.87 2.34
CA GLY A 2 -14.22 -26.24 2.21
C GLY A 2 -13.49 -25.63 1.00
N LEU A 3 -14.01 -24.52 0.46
CA LEU A 3 -13.43 -23.79 -0.66
C LEU A 3 -13.21 -22.32 -0.31
N LEU A 4 -12.14 -21.74 -0.86
CA LEU A 4 -11.72 -20.37 -0.71
C LEU A 4 -11.91 -19.61 -2.03
N PHE A 5 -12.52 -18.43 -1.97
CA PHE A 5 -12.55 -17.45 -3.05
C PHE A 5 -11.46 -16.43 -2.77
N THR A 6 -10.52 -16.26 -3.68
CA THR A 6 -9.26 -15.55 -3.45
C THR A 6 -9.22 -14.12 -4.00
N VAL A 7 -10.23 -13.71 -4.77
CA VAL A 7 -10.38 -12.32 -5.22
C VAL A 7 -11.11 -11.55 -4.12
N ASP A 8 -10.37 -10.85 -3.27
CA ASP A 8 -10.90 -10.24 -2.04
C ASP A 8 -10.47 -8.77 -1.87
N PRO A 9 -10.87 -7.88 -2.80
CA PRO A 9 -10.53 -6.46 -2.70
C PRO A 9 -11.06 -5.86 -1.39
N ALA A 10 -10.50 -4.76 -0.94
CA ALA A 10 -10.96 -4.04 0.26
C ALA A 10 -12.45 -3.70 0.20
N SER A 11 -12.99 -3.52 -1.01
CA SER A 11 -14.41 -3.27 -1.31
C SER A 11 -15.28 -4.52 -1.39
N LYS A 12 -14.79 -5.71 -1.03
CA LYS A 12 -15.50 -7.00 -1.20
C LYS A 12 -16.92 -7.05 -0.66
N ALA A 13 -17.25 -6.22 0.34
CA ALA A 13 -18.60 -6.13 0.92
C ALA A 13 -19.58 -5.38 0.01
N SER A 14 -19.12 -4.60 -0.95
CA SER A 14 -19.91 -3.74 -1.83
C SER A 14 -19.65 -3.95 -3.32
N SER A 15 -18.52 -4.54 -3.70
CA SER A 15 -18.18 -4.82 -5.09
C SER A 15 -19.03 -5.95 -5.67
N SER A 16 -19.30 -5.88 -6.98
CA SER A 16 -19.90 -6.98 -7.72
C SER A 16 -18.83 -7.86 -8.39
N LEU A 17 -19.16 -9.12 -8.69
CA LEU A 17 -18.25 -9.99 -9.45
C LEU A 17 -17.96 -9.45 -10.85
N GLY A 18 -18.95 -8.81 -11.50
CA GLY A 18 -18.75 -8.15 -12.79
C GLY A 18 -17.78 -6.96 -12.68
N GLY A 19 -17.89 -6.15 -11.62
CA GLY A 19 -16.95 -5.08 -11.32
C GLY A 19 -15.54 -5.61 -11.08
N ASN A 20 -15.39 -6.68 -10.28
CA ASN A 20 -14.09 -7.29 -10.04
C ASN A 20 -13.42 -7.78 -11.35
N ILE A 21 -14.21 -8.24 -12.33
CA ILE A 21 -13.69 -8.61 -13.65
C ILE A 21 -13.28 -7.36 -14.43
N SER A 22 -14.15 -6.35 -14.48
CA SER A 22 -13.91 -5.13 -15.25
C SER A 22 -12.67 -4.36 -14.77
N GLU A 23 -12.39 -4.41 -13.46
CA GLU A 23 -11.23 -3.75 -12.83
C GLU A 23 -10.01 -4.71 -12.70
N ASN A 24 -10.17 -5.99 -13.01
CA ASN A 24 -9.16 -7.01 -12.70
C ASN A 24 -8.76 -7.02 -11.22
N ALA A 25 -9.75 -6.90 -10.32
CA ALA A 25 -9.53 -6.73 -8.88
C ALA A 25 -8.68 -7.84 -8.27
N GLY A 26 -7.85 -7.47 -7.30
CA GLY A 26 -7.01 -8.34 -6.48
C GLY A 26 -7.42 -8.33 -5.01
N GLY A 27 -6.48 -8.06 -4.12
CA GLY A 27 -6.60 -8.02 -2.67
C GLY A 27 -5.41 -8.72 -2.01
N PRO A 28 -5.39 -8.90 -0.67
CA PRO A 28 -4.30 -9.52 0.05
C PRO A 28 -3.86 -10.88 -0.49
N PHE A 29 -4.81 -11.71 -0.91
CA PHE A 29 -4.53 -13.05 -1.46
C PHE A 29 -3.98 -13.04 -2.89
N ALA A 30 -3.99 -11.89 -3.59
CA ALA A 30 -3.40 -11.79 -4.92
C ALA A 30 -1.89 -12.09 -4.92
N PHE A 31 -1.24 -11.94 -3.79
CA PHE A 31 0.16 -12.31 -3.59
C PHE A 31 0.44 -13.77 -3.98
N GLU A 32 -0.37 -14.70 -3.50
CA GLU A 32 -0.24 -16.13 -3.83
C GLU A 32 -1.09 -16.52 -5.05
N TYR A 33 -2.34 -16.06 -5.10
CA TYR A 33 -3.34 -16.58 -6.03
C TYR A 33 -3.56 -15.71 -7.27
N GLY A 34 -2.95 -14.50 -7.32
CA GLY A 34 -3.13 -13.55 -8.41
C GLY A 34 -4.44 -12.77 -8.35
N THR A 35 -4.67 -11.97 -9.38
CA THR A 35 -5.84 -11.11 -9.55
C THR A 35 -7.00 -11.85 -10.21
N THR A 36 -8.03 -11.13 -10.62
CA THR A 36 -9.20 -11.73 -11.28
C THR A 36 -8.87 -12.47 -12.57
N VAL A 37 -7.97 -11.93 -13.42
CA VAL A 37 -7.54 -12.60 -14.66
C VAL A 37 -6.90 -13.97 -14.41
N ASP A 38 -6.25 -14.12 -13.26
CA ASP A 38 -5.64 -15.36 -12.84
C ASP A 38 -6.68 -16.42 -12.40
N ASN A 39 -7.81 -15.97 -11.85
CA ASN A 39 -8.81 -16.80 -11.18
C ASN A 39 -10.13 -16.96 -11.97
N ILE A 40 -10.32 -16.23 -13.07
CA ILE A 40 -11.54 -16.35 -13.88
C ILE A 40 -11.48 -17.62 -14.76
N TYR A 41 -12.55 -18.41 -14.72
CA TYR A 41 -12.72 -19.57 -15.60
C TYR A 41 -13.53 -19.23 -16.84
N SER A 42 -14.64 -18.52 -16.67
CA SER A 42 -15.48 -18.05 -17.80
C SER A 42 -16.38 -16.92 -17.40
N TYR A 43 -16.83 -16.15 -18.39
CA TYR A 43 -17.86 -15.14 -18.20
C TYR A 43 -18.67 -14.94 -19.48
N THR A 44 -19.84 -14.36 -19.31
CA THR A 44 -20.73 -13.94 -20.39
C THR A 44 -20.88 -12.43 -20.33
N MET A 45 -20.77 -11.76 -21.46
CA MET A 45 -20.98 -10.33 -21.56
C MET A 45 -21.80 -9.96 -22.79
N VAL A 46 -22.46 -8.79 -22.69
CA VAL A 46 -23.14 -8.13 -23.79
C VAL A 46 -22.27 -6.98 -24.27
N LEU A 47 -21.87 -7.01 -25.53
CA LEU A 47 -21.09 -5.95 -26.17
C LEU A 47 -21.94 -4.69 -26.42
N PRO A 48 -21.35 -3.51 -26.67
CA PRO A 48 -22.09 -2.29 -27.03
C PRO A 48 -22.97 -2.43 -28.28
N THR A 49 -22.66 -3.39 -29.15
CA THR A 49 -23.48 -3.75 -30.32
C THR A 49 -24.75 -4.51 -29.98
N GLY A 50 -24.92 -4.95 -28.73
CA GLY A 50 -26.00 -5.85 -28.29
C GLY A 50 -25.68 -7.34 -28.53
N GLU A 51 -24.53 -7.67 -29.09
CA GLU A 51 -24.09 -9.05 -29.27
C GLU A 51 -23.73 -9.68 -27.93
N LEU A 52 -24.16 -10.94 -27.71
CA LEU A 52 -23.80 -11.71 -26.55
C LEU A 52 -22.59 -12.61 -26.90
N ILE A 53 -21.55 -12.53 -26.08
CA ILE A 53 -20.38 -13.39 -26.18
C ILE A 53 -20.12 -14.16 -24.90
N HIS A 54 -19.47 -15.33 -25.05
CA HIS A 54 -18.99 -16.14 -23.95
C HIS A 54 -17.47 -16.21 -24.05
N VAL A 55 -16.80 -15.90 -22.94
CA VAL A 55 -15.35 -16.01 -22.83
C VAL A 55 -15.04 -17.10 -21.83
N ARG A 56 -14.17 -18.06 -22.20
CA ARG A 56 -13.73 -19.12 -21.28
C ARG A 56 -12.23 -19.34 -21.38
N ARG A 57 -11.62 -19.62 -20.24
CA ARG A 57 -10.22 -20.01 -20.16
C ARG A 57 -10.07 -21.50 -20.47
N LYS A 58 -9.17 -21.81 -21.38
CA LYS A 58 -8.80 -23.19 -21.70
C LYS A 58 -7.72 -23.66 -20.72
N ASP A 59 -7.83 -24.88 -20.23
CA ASP A 59 -6.80 -25.56 -19.42
C ASP A 59 -6.29 -24.73 -18.23
N HIS A 60 -7.19 -24.30 -17.34
CA HIS A 60 -6.84 -23.51 -16.15
C HIS A 60 -5.96 -24.33 -15.19
N PRO A 61 -4.70 -23.88 -14.88
CA PRO A 61 -3.73 -24.66 -14.12
C PRO A 61 -3.94 -24.61 -12.59
N TRP A 62 -4.99 -23.92 -12.07
CA TRP A 62 -5.33 -23.75 -10.66
C TRP A 62 -4.30 -22.94 -9.84
N HIS A 63 -3.42 -22.21 -10.49
CA HIS A 63 -2.51 -21.23 -9.89
C HIS A 63 -2.50 -19.95 -10.72
N LYS A 64 -1.92 -18.87 -10.17
CA LYS A 64 -1.78 -17.61 -10.91
C LYS A 64 -0.88 -17.83 -12.15
N ILE A 65 -1.09 -16.99 -13.16
CA ILE A 65 -0.30 -17.04 -14.40
C ILE A 65 1.14 -16.62 -14.05
N LEU A 66 2.06 -17.57 -14.16
CA LEU A 66 3.49 -17.36 -13.96
C LEU A 66 4.17 -16.92 -15.27
N PRO A 67 5.38 -16.34 -15.24
CA PRO A 67 6.07 -15.87 -16.44
C PRO A 67 6.25 -16.94 -17.54
N GLN A 68 6.38 -18.21 -17.15
CA GLN A 68 6.54 -19.36 -18.06
C GLN A 68 5.22 -19.90 -18.61
N ASP A 69 4.08 -19.47 -18.09
CA ASP A 69 2.77 -19.94 -18.51
C ASP A 69 2.27 -19.17 -19.74
N THR A 70 1.31 -19.76 -20.44
CA THR A 70 0.47 -19.09 -21.43
C THR A 70 -0.99 -19.35 -21.09
N ALA A 71 -1.73 -18.30 -20.77
CA ALA A 71 -3.17 -18.41 -20.56
C ALA A 71 -3.90 -18.29 -21.90
N VAL A 72 -4.76 -19.25 -22.21
CA VAL A 72 -5.52 -19.29 -23.46
C VAL A 72 -6.98 -19.04 -23.15
N PHE A 73 -7.58 -18.06 -23.83
CA PHE A 73 -9.00 -17.75 -23.74
C PHE A 73 -9.68 -17.93 -25.08
N GLU A 74 -10.84 -18.56 -25.09
CA GLU A 74 -11.69 -18.72 -26.24
C GLU A 74 -12.87 -17.75 -26.14
N ILE A 75 -13.10 -16.99 -27.19
CA ILE A 75 -14.26 -16.10 -27.35
C ILE A 75 -15.26 -16.81 -28.25
N LEU A 76 -16.44 -17.05 -27.73
CA LEU A 76 -17.51 -17.78 -28.41
C LEU A 76 -18.70 -16.84 -28.64
N ASP A 77 -19.45 -17.10 -29.72
CA ASP A 77 -20.73 -16.40 -29.97
C ASP A 77 -21.86 -16.94 -29.04
N GLN A 78 -23.06 -16.39 -29.18
CA GLN A 78 -24.25 -16.81 -28.41
C GLN A 78 -24.61 -18.29 -28.58
N ASP A 79 -24.23 -18.91 -29.70
CA ASP A 79 -24.50 -20.31 -30.01
C ASP A 79 -23.30 -21.20 -29.63
N LEU A 80 -22.32 -20.65 -28.92
CA LEU A 80 -21.10 -21.30 -28.46
C LEU A 80 -20.13 -21.73 -29.59
N ASN A 81 -20.24 -21.15 -30.78
CA ASN A 81 -19.23 -21.33 -31.80
C ASN A 81 -18.00 -20.47 -31.53
N LEU A 82 -16.83 -21.01 -31.78
CA LEU A 82 -15.56 -20.28 -31.59
C LEU A 82 -15.45 -19.12 -32.60
N LYS A 83 -15.31 -17.91 -32.09
CA LYS A 83 -15.03 -16.69 -32.87
C LYS A 83 -13.54 -16.39 -32.92
N GLU A 84 -12.87 -16.46 -31.76
CA GLU A 84 -11.47 -16.07 -31.62
C GLU A 84 -10.82 -16.80 -30.46
N THR A 85 -9.51 -16.96 -30.54
CA THR A 85 -8.65 -17.46 -29.45
C THR A 85 -7.63 -16.39 -29.11
N VAL A 86 -7.55 -16.01 -27.83
CA VAL A 86 -6.59 -15.04 -27.29
C VAL A 86 -5.57 -15.79 -26.44
N GLU A 87 -4.30 -15.66 -26.79
CA GLU A 87 -3.18 -16.21 -26.03
C GLU A 87 -2.48 -15.11 -25.25
N LEU A 88 -2.32 -15.31 -23.94
CA LEU A 88 -1.68 -14.37 -23.03
C LEU A 88 -0.43 -15.02 -22.42
N PRO A 89 0.76 -14.79 -22.99
CA PRO A 89 2.00 -15.21 -22.37
C PRO A 89 2.18 -14.55 -21.01
N GLY A 90 2.47 -15.32 -19.96
CA GLY A 90 2.63 -14.80 -18.60
C GLY A 90 3.73 -13.73 -18.48
N SER A 91 4.78 -13.87 -19.29
CA SER A 91 5.87 -12.89 -19.36
C SER A 91 5.44 -11.51 -19.89
N THR A 92 4.25 -11.40 -20.53
CA THR A 92 3.72 -10.14 -21.05
C THR A 92 2.62 -9.54 -20.16
N LEU A 93 2.12 -10.31 -19.19
CA LEU A 93 1.07 -9.82 -18.28
C LEU A 93 1.62 -8.84 -17.26
N ARG A 94 2.80 -9.15 -16.69
CA ARG A 94 3.45 -8.33 -15.68
C ARG A 94 4.79 -7.85 -16.19
N GLY A 95 5.14 -6.61 -15.89
CA GLY A 95 6.49 -6.08 -16.16
C GLY A 95 7.56 -6.88 -15.41
N PRO A 96 8.82 -6.79 -15.82
CA PRO A 96 9.91 -7.49 -15.17
C PRO A 96 9.95 -7.16 -13.66
N LYS A 97 9.94 -8.20 -12.81
CA LYS A 97 9.99 -8.09 -11.34
C LYS A 97 8.77 -7.43 -10.68
N LEU A 98 7.71 -7.15 -11.42
CA LEU A 98 6.44 -6.68 -10.86
C LEU A 98 5.57 -7.87 -10.43
N GLY A 99 5.02 -7.78 -9.20
CA GLY A 99 4.26 -8.89 -8.60
C GLY A 99 2.80 -8.93 -9.00
N LYS A 100 2.16 -7.78 -9.15
CA LYS A 100 0.71 -7.65 -9.27
C LYS A 100 0.24 -6.96 -10.55
N ASP A 101 0.92 -5.91 -10.97
CA ASP A 101 0.51 -5.13 -12.13
C ASP A 101 0.36 -6.01 -13.37
N VAL A 102 -0.72 -5.76 -14.12
CA VAL A 102 -0.92 -6.32 -15.45
C VAL A 102 -0.46 -5.27 -16.46
N SER A 103 0.82 -5.29 -16.79
CA SER A 103 1.45 -4.28 -17.67
C SER A 103 0.87 -4.29 -19.08
N ASN A 104 0.40 -5.44 -19.54
CA ASN A 104 -0.32 -5.55 -20.83
C ASN A 104 -1.83 -5.32 -20.64
N LYS A 105 -2.22 -4.08 -20.44
CA LYS A 105 -3.64 -3.70 -20.25
C LYS A 105 -4.54 -4.06 -21.45
N TYR A 106 -3.98 -4.21 -22.65
CA TYR A 106 -4.70 -4.66 -23.83
C TYR A 106 -5.13 -6.11 -23.75
N LEU A 107 -4.36 -6.95 -23.05
CA LEU A 107 -4.63 -8.39 -22.84
C LEU A 107 -4.90 -9.14 -24.17
N GLY A 108 -4.10 -8.85 -25.22
CA GLY A 108 -4.27 -9.47 -26.52
C GLY A 108 -5.63 -9.24 -27.19
N GLY A 109 -6.39 -8.23 -26.74
CA GLY A 109 -7.75 -7.96 -27.20
C GLY A 109 -8.85 -8.67 -26.39
N LEU A 110 -8.49 -9.35 -25.29
CA LEU A 110 -9.47 -10.04 -24.43
C LEU A 110 -10.51 -9.04 -23.88
N PRO A 111 -11.81 -9.19 -24.21
CA PRO A 111 -12.83 -8.26 -23.76
C PRO A 111 -13.18 -8.44 -22.28
N GLY A 112 -13.72 -7.41 -21.65
CA GLY A 112 -14.31 -7.41 -20.30
C GLY A 112 -13.31 -7.26 -19.17
N ILE A 113 -12.20 -8.01 -19.16
CA ILE A 113 -11.22 -7.98 -18.08
C ILE A 113 -10.36 -6.71 -18.19
N GLN A 114 -10.28 -5.94 -17.10
CA GLN A 114 -9.46 -4.71 -17.02
C GLN A 114 -9.81 -3.67 -18.10
N LYS A 115 -11.10 -3.58 -18.43
CA LYS A 115 -11.64 -2.60 -19.39
C LYS A 115 -12.56 -1.58 -18.72
N GLU A 116 -12.62 -1.55 -17.38
CA GLU A 116 -13.41 -0.58 -16.59
C GLU A 116 -14.88 -0.52 -17.03
N GLY A 117 -15.40 -1.61 -17.60
CA GLY A 117 -16.77 -1.72 -18.10
C GLY A 117 -17.10 -0.93 -19.38
N VAL A 118 -16.10 -0.34 -20.06
CA VAL A 118 -16.35 0.48 -21.26
C VAL A 118 -16.61 -0.33 -22.52
N ASP A 119 -16.30 -1.61 -22.54
CA ASP A 119 -16.42 -2.50 -23.69
C ASP A 119 -17.63 -3.47 -23.62
N GLY A 120 -18.44 -3.39 -22.55
CA GLY A 120 -19.67 -4.17 -22.42
C GLY A 120 -20.11 -4.42 -21.00
N ILE A 121 -21.19 -5.21 -20.85
CA ILE A 121 -21.81 -5.54 -19.56
C ILE A 121 -21.64 -7.02 -19.26
N ILE A 122 -20.96 -7.35 -18.16
CA ILE A 122 -20.77 -8.72 -17.70
C ILE A 122 -22.03 -9.16 -16.95
N THR A 123 -22.64 -10.26 -17.42
CA THR A 123 -23.92 -10.75 -16.91
C THR A 123 -23.81 -12.03 -16.10
N LYS A 124 -22.76 -12.82 -16.35
CA LYS A 124 -22.50 -14.10 -15.67
C LYS A 124 -20.99 -14.36 -15.60
N ALA A 125 -20.53 -14.96 -14.51
CA ALA A 125 -19.14 -15.34 -14.34
C ALA A 125 -19.00 -16.67 -13.60
N CYS A 126 -17.93 -17.39 -13.89
CA CYS A 126 -17.47 -18.58 -13.19
C CYS A 126 -16.01 -18.39 -12.80
N PHE A 127 -15.73 -18.51 -11.51
CA PHE A 127 -14.39 -18.37 -10.94
C PHE A 127 -13.84 -19.72 -10.51
N THR A 128 -12.54 -19.85 -10.57
CA THR A 128 -11.80 -20.90 -9.90
C THR A 128 -11.85 -20.69 -8.39
N LEU A 129 -12.14 -21.74 -7.64
CA LEU A 129 -12.07 -21.76 -6.18
C LEU A 129 -10.94 -22.70 -5.75
N HIS A 130 -10.23 -22.30 -4.69
CA HIS A 130 -9.13 -23.06 -4.13
C HIS A 130 -9.58 -23.88 -2.92
N PRO A 131 -8.98 -25.04 -2.64
CA PRO A 131 -9.24 -25.76 -1.39
C PRO A 131 -8.89 -24.89 -0.18
N LYS A 132 -9.81 -24.81 0.81
CA LYS A 132 -9.50 -24.12 2.08
C LYS A 132 -8.43 -24.94 2.81
N PRO A 133 -7.33 -24.31 3.28
CA PRO A 133 -6.31 -25.00 4.06
C PRO A 133 -6.91 -25.51 5.39
N ARG A 134 -6.29 -26.55 5.96
CA ARG A 134 -6.70 -27.09 7.27
C ARG A 134 -6.27 -26.20 8.40
N SER A 135 -5.06 -25.64 8.28
CA SER A 135 -4.42 -24.83 9.31
C SER A 135 -3.86 -23.56 8.71
N SER A 136 -3.92 -22.49 9.48
CA SER A 136 -3.40 -21.19 9.10
C SER A 136 -2.73 -20.54 10.32
N ASN A 137 -1.58 -19.89 10.09
CA ASN A 137 -0.95 -19.00 11.06
C ASN A 137 -0.96 -17.57 10.56
N THR A 138 -1.39 -16.65 11.43
CA THR A 138 -1.27 -15.21 11.18
C THR A 138 -0.18 -14.64 12.08
N LEU A 139 0.80 -13.99 11.48
CA LEU A 139 1.87 -13.29 12.20
C LEU A 139 1.67 -11.78 12.06
N CYS A 140 2.03 -11.08 13.14
CA CYS A 140 2.07 -9.62 13.18
C CYS A 140 3.47 -9.20 13.62
N LEU A 141 4.17 -8.43 12.81
CA LEU A 141 5.48 -7.88 13.12
C LEU A 141 5.33 -6.38 13.36
N GLU A 142 5.80 -5.89 14.49
CA GLU A 142 5.81 -4.46 14.83
C GLU A 142 7.25 -3.95 14.79
N PHE A 143 7.48 -2.93 13.96
CA PHE A 143 8.79 -2.29 13.80
C PHE A 143 8.82 -0.95 14.52
N PHE A 144 9.96 -0.65 15.15
CA PHE A 144 10.17 0.55 15.95
C PHE A 144 11.41 1.32 15.48
N GLY A 145 11.51 2.60 15.85
CA GLY A 145 12.65 3.46 15.48
C GLY A 145 12.23 4.67 14.66
N SER A 146 13.16 5.21 13.88
CA SER A 146 12.97 6.46 13.12
C SER A 146 12.76 6.28 11.62
N SER A 147 12.99 5.07 11.07
CA SER A 147 12.86 4.77 9.64
C SER A 147 12.27 3.38 9.41
N MET A 148 11.41 3.25 8.40
CA MET A 148 10.81 1.99 7.96
C MET A 148 11.76 1.10 7.17
N HIS A 149 13.00 1.52 6.92
CA HIS A 149 13.96 0.82 6.07
C HIS A 149 14.13 -0.67 6.42
N ASN A 150 14.27 -0.99 7.72
CA ASN A 150 14.41 -2.39 8.17
C ASN A 150 13.14 -3.21 7.90
N ALA A 151 11.95 -2.65 8.06
CA ALA A 151 10.70 -3.33 7.72
C ALA A 151 10.67 -3.70 6.23
N MET A 152 11.15 -2.80 5.36
CA MET A 152 11.22 -3.04 3.92
C MET A 152 12.25 -4.12 3.56
N LEU A 153 13.37 -4.19 4.27
CA LEU A 153 14.35 -5.27 4.09
C LEU A 153 13.76 -6.63 4.51
N VAL A 154 13.03 -6.68 5.61
CA VAL A 154 12.32 -7.90 6.04
C VAL A 154 11.30 -8.34 4.99
N ILE A 155 10.50 -7.41 4.43
CA ILE A 155 9.57 -7.71 3.34
C ILE A 155 10.29 -8.39 2.17
N ARG A 156 11.41 -7.82 1.72
CA ARG A 156 12.22 -8.37 0.63
C ARG A 156 12.68 -9.80 0.92
N ASP A 157 13.11 -10.07 2.13
CA ASP A 157 13.62 -11.40 2.51
C ASP A 157 12.48 -12.41 2.71
N LEU A 158 11.30 -11.95 3.18
CA LEU A 158 10.09 -12.77 3.23
C LEU A 158 9.57 -13.14 1.83
N VAL A 159 9.69 -12.24 0.86
CA VAL A 159 9.33 -12.56 -0.53
C VAL A 159 10.27 -13.62 -1.12
N LYS A 160 11.57 -13.54 -0.84
CA LYS A 160 12.53 -14.60 -1.23
C LYS A 160 12.18 -15.94 -0.58
N LEU A 161 11.78 -15.93 0.70
CA LEU A 161 11.29 -17.11 1.39
C LEU A 161 10.06 -17.69 0.68
N ARG A 162 9.05 -16.84 0.35
CA ARG A 162 7.86 -17.27 -0.37
C ARG A 162 8.20 -17.91 -1.72
N ASP A 163 9.10 -17.28 -2.49
CA ASP A 163 9.49 -17.80 -3.80
C ASP A 163 10.19 -19.16 -3.66
N ARG A 164 11.08 -19.32 -2.68
CA ARG A 164 11.71 -20.60 -2.37
C ARG A 164 10.70 -21.70 -1.99
N ILE A 165 9.72 -21.38 -1.10
CA ILE A 165 8.66 -22.31 -0.71
C ILE A 165 7.88 -22.79 -1.94
N ARG A 166 7.50 -21.86 -2.81
CA ARG A 166 6.75 -22.17 -4.03
C ARG A 166 7.56 -23.00 -5.01
N ASP A 167 8.81 -22.62 -5.26
CA ASP A 167 9.67 -23.28 -6.25
C ASP A 167 10.08 -24.68 -5.81
N ASN A 168 10.21 -24.93 -4.52
CA ASN A 168 10.42 -26.24 -3.94
C ASN A 168 9.15 -27.13 -3.94
N GLY A 169 7.97 -26.53 -4.13
CA GLY A 169 6.70 -27.22 -3.98
C GLY A 169 6.39 -27.61 -2.54
N ASP A 170 6.83 -26.77 -1.57
CA ASP A 170 6.62 -27.00 -0.15
C ASP A 170 5.12 -27.03 0.20
N LEU A 171 4.80 -27.66 1.34
CA LEU A 171 3.42 -27.87 1.80
C LEU A 171 2.78 -26.61 2.37
N VAL A 172 3.53 -25.51 2.49
CA VAL A 172 3.07 -24.23 3.04
C VAL A 172 2.93 -23.20 1.92
N LYS A 173 1.90 -22.37 2.03
CA LYS A 173 1.71 -21.18 1.19
C LYS A 173 1.79 -19.94 2.06
N MET A 174 2.54 -18.94 1.63
CA MET A 174 2.44 -17.59 2.18
C MET A 174 1.37 -16.87 1.36
N SER A 175 0.15 -16.86 1.87
CA SER A 175 -1.03 -16.42 1.12
C SER A 175 -1.23 -14.91 1.13
N ALA A 176 -0.71 -14.21 2.15
CA ALA A 176 -0.75 -12.74 2.21
C ALA A 176 0.48 -12.19 2.94
N LEU A 177 0.92 -11.02 2.51
CA LEU A 177 1.95 -10.21 3.16
C LEU A 177 1.57 -8.73 2.97
N GLU A 178 1.08 -8.13 4.06
CA GLU A 178 0.51 -6.77 4.08
C GLU A 178 1.35 -5.85 4.97
N GLU A 179 1.47 -4.59 4.57
CA GLU A 179 2.18 -3.58 5.35
C GLU A 179 1.33 -2.32 5.51
N PHE A 180 1.43 -1.67 6.66
CA PHE A 180 0.96 -0.31 6.87
C PHE A 180 1.90 0.47 7.78
N GLY A 181 2.32 1.62 7.29
CA GLY A 181 3.32 2.47 7.93
C GLY A 181 2.76 3.42 8.96
N THR A 182 3.64 4.26 9.50
CA THR A 182 3.41 5.18 10.62
C THR A 182 2.13 5.99 10.53
N LYS A 183 1.81 6.54 9.34
CA LYS A 183 0.63 7.40 9.17
C LYS A 183 -0.67 6.62 9.35
N TYR A 184 -0.68 5.35 8.96
CA TYR A 184 -1.83 4.47 9.18
C TYR A 184 -1.90 3.97 10.61
N VAL A 185 -0.77 3.61 11.23
CA VAL A 185 -0.70 3.25 12.65
C VAL A 185 -1.36 4.34 13.50
N GLN A 186 -1.01 5.60 13.24
CA GLN A 186 -1.62 6.76 13.92
C GLN A 186 -3.10 6.93 13.59
N ALA A 187 -3.48 6.86 12.29
CA ALA A 187 -4.85 7.12 11.84
C ALA A 187 -5.88 6.10 12.34
N ILE A 188 -5.46 4.83 12.50
CA ILE A 188 -6.33 3.76 13.01
C ILE A 188 -6.31 3.64 14.53
N GLU A 189 -5.51 4.46 15.23
CA GLU A 189 -5.27 4.33 16.68
C GLU A 189 -4.87 2.89 17.01
N TYR A 190 -3.79 2.45 16.36
CA TYR A 190 -3.33 1.07 16.45
C TYR A 190 -3.02 0.68 17.88
N GLN A 191 -3.45 -0.50 18.29
CA GLN A 191 -3.16 -1.03 19.62
C GLN A 191 -1.89 -1.86 19.58
N LYS A 192 -0.78 -1.22 19.98
CA LYS A 192 0.53 -1.85 20.08
C LYS A 192 0.48 -3.11 20.92
N LYS A 193 1.17 -4.17 20.49
CA LYS A 193 1.28 -5.45 21.17
C LYS A 193 2.60 -5.58 21.93
N SER A 194 3.65 -4.92 21.39
CA SER A 194 4.98 -4.93 22.02
C SER A 194 4.96 -4.27 23.39
N VAL A 195 5.64 -4.94 24.33
CA VAL A 195 6.00 -4.40 25.65
C VAL A 195 7.50 -4.14 25.77
N THR A 196 8.27 -4.50 24.75
CA THR A 196 9.73 -4.41 24.70
C THR A 196 10.18 -3.00 24.31
N TYR A 197 9.48 -2.41 23.33
CA TYR A 197 9.85 -1.11 22.75
C TYR A 197 8.94 0.00 23.25
N GLU A 198 9.51 1.18 23.48
CA GLU A 198 8.76 2.41 23.75
C GLU A 198 8.22 3.02 22.45
N GLY A 199 7.21 3.89 22.58
CA GLY A 199 6.57 4.57 21.45
C GLY A 199 5.63 3.66 20.65
N GLU A 200 5.12 4.21 19.55
CA GLU A 200 4.24 3.50 18.61
C GLU A 200 5.08 2.83 17.50
N PRO A 201 4.59 1.72 16.93
CA PRO A 201 5.26 1.12 15.78
C PRO A 201 5.28 2.10 14.59
N ILE A 202 6.38 2.10 13.87
CA ILE A 202 6.53 2.88 12.62
C ILE A 202 6.06 2.11 11.39
N SER A 203 6.04 0.79 11.46
CA SER A 203 5.48 -0.10 10.45
C SER A 203 4.96 -1.37 11.10
N VAL A 204 3.89 -1.93 10.54
CA VAL A 204 3.31 -3.21 10.96
C VAL A 204 3.17 -4.09 9.73
N LEU A 205 3.70 -5.32 9.83
CA LEU A 205 3.50 -6.36 8.82
C LEU A 205 2.50 -7.40 9.32
N LEU A 206 1.59 -7.81 8.44
CA LEU A 206 0.69 -8.95 8.65
C LEU A 206 1.03 -10.03 7.62
N ILE A 207 1.25 -11.24 8.09
CA ILE A 207 1.62 -12.40 7.26
C ILE A 207 0.60 -13.50 7.49
N GLN A 208 0.10 -14.08 6.40
CA GLN A 208 -0.76 -15.25 6.44
C GLN A 208 -0.01 -16.46 5.86
N LEU A 209 0.10 -17.50 6.64
CA LEU A 209 0.61 -18.81 6.20
C LEU A 209 -0.52 -19.83 6.24
N ASP A 210 -0.61 -20.64 5.20
CA ASP A 210 -1.63 -21.66 5.03
C ASP A 210 -1.00 -23.03 4.73
N SER A 211 -1.48 -24.11 5.36
CA SER A 211 -1.00 -25.44 5.12
C SER A 211 -2.05 -26.52 5.42
N ASN A 212 -1.82 -27.71 4.88
CA ASN A 212 -2.48 -28.95 5.30
C ASN A 212 -1.58 -29.83 6.20
N ASP A 213 -0.36 -29.37 6.49
CA ASP A 213 0.63 -30.00 7.34
C ASP A 213 1.05 -29.06 8.44
N ASP A 214 0.69 -29.41 9.69
CA ASP A 214 0.93 -28.56 10.86
C ASP A 214 2.42 -28.43 11.20
N GLN A 215 3.24 -29.47 10.95
CA GLN A 215 4.67 -29.41 11.22
C GLN A 215 5.37 -28.47 10.24
N ALA A 216 5.08 -28.61 8.95
CA ALA A 216 5.60 -27.70 7.92
C ALA A 216 5.20 -26.25 8.19
N LEU A 217 3.96 -26.02 8.66
CA LEU A 217 3.47 -24.68 9.03
C LEU A 217 4.29 -24.09 10.20
N GLN A 218 4.61 -24.90 11.23
CA GLN A 218 5.43 -24.46 12.36
C GLN A 218 6.88 -24.19 11.94
N ASP A 219 7.46 -25.00 11.08
CA ASP A 219 8.83 -24.86 10.60
C ASP A 219 9.01 -23.54 9.84
N ILE A 220 8.09 -23.21 8.92
CA ILE A 220 8.12 -21.94 8.15
C ILE A 220 7.79 -20.76 9.07
N THR A 221 6.86 -20.89 10.02
CA THR A 221 6.60 -19.86 11.04
C THR A 221 7.88 -19.54 11.83
N GLY A 222 8.61 -20.57 12.27
CA GLY A 222 9.88 -20.40 12.96
C GLY A 222 10.98 -19.78 12.09
N GLU A 223 10.95 -20.01 10.77
CA GLU A 223 11.88 -19.37 9.85
C GLU A 223 11.60 -17.87 9.67
N ILE A 224 10.33 -17.48 9.59
CA ILE A 224 9.94 -16.05 9.55
C ILE A 224 10.40 -15.32 10.81
N VAL A 225 10.23 -15.95 11.98
CA VAL A 225 10.72 -15.38 13.25
C VAL A 225 12.22 -15.17 13.20
N ARG A 226 13.00 -16.14 12.72
CA ARG A 226 14.46 -16.01 12.58
C ARG A 226 14.87 -14.90 11.60
N ILE A 227 14.18 -14.79 10.46
CA ILE A 227 14.42 -13.69 9.51
C ILE A 227 14.19 -12.33 10.19
N ALA A 228 13.10 -12.19 10.94
CA ALA A 228 12.81 -10.94 11.65
C ALA A 228 13.86 -10.64 12.74
N GLU A 229 14.32 -11.66 13.49
CA GLU A 229 15.33 -11.52 14.54
C GLU A 229 16.73 -11.12 14.04
N GLU A 230 17.02 -11.28 12.74
CA GLU A 230 18.26 -10.75 12.14
C GLU A 230 18.25 -9.20 12.06
N TYR A 231 17.09 -8.59 12.20
CA TYR A 231 16.90 -7.15 12.18
C TYR A 231 16.64 -6.61 13.60
N HIS A 232 17.05 -5.37 13.84
CA HIS A 232 16.84 -4.71 15.13
C HIS A 232 15.48 -4.00 15.15
N ASN A 233 14.99 -3.76 16.37
CA ASN A 233 13.77 -2.97 16.62
C ASN A 233 12.50 -3.59 16.02
N VAL A 234 12.37 -4.91 16.11
CA VAL A 234 11.17 -5.64 15.67
C VAL A 234 10.71 -6.62 16.74
N ASP A 235 9.41 -6.67 16.98
CA ASP A 235 8.76 -7.74 17.77
C ASP A 235 7.83 -8.54 16.85
N VAL A 236 7.79 -9.86 17.10
CA VAL A 236 7.01 -10.82 16.31
C VAL A 236 5.94 -11.47 17.18
N PHE A 237 4.71 -11.42 16.71
CA PHE A 237 3.54 -12.02 17.37
C PHE A 237 2.90 -13.04 16.44
N VAL A 238 2.78 -14.28 16.90
CA VAL A 238 2.03 -15.33 16.22
C VAL A 238 0.65 -15.44 16.88
N ALA A 239 -0.42 -15.34 16.10
CA ALA A 239 -1.78 -15.48 16.62
C ALA A 239 -1.98 -16.88 17.23
N ARG A 240 -2.51 -16.92 18.45
CA ARG A 240 -2.72 -18.18 19.22
C ARG A 240 -3.93 -18.96 18.72
N ASP A 241 -4.88 -18.26 18.12
CA ASP A 241 -6.15 -18.79 17.65
C ASP A 241 -6.75 -17.90 16.54
N GLU A 242 -7.79 -18.40 15.89
CA GLU A 242 -8.50 -17.70 14.81
C GLU A 242 -9.05 -16.32 15.26
N LYS A 243 -9.51 -16.23 16.52
CA LYS A 243 -10.04 -14.96 17.07
C LYS A 243 -8.95 -13.88 17.18
N GLN A 244 -7.74 -14.27 17.58
CA GLN A 244 -6.62 -13.32 17.62
C GLN A 244 -6.15 -12.94 16.21
N ALA A 245 -6.15 -13.87 15.27
CA ALA A 245 -5.88 -13.61 13.87
C ALA A 245 -6.88 -12.59 13.28
N GLU A 246 -8.18 -12.74 13.56
CA GLU A 246 -9.22 -11.78 13.14
C GLU A 246 -8.98 -10.38 13.71
N ILE A 247 -8.45 -10.26 14.94
CA ILE A 247 -8.09 -8.97 15.54
C ILE A 247 -6.97 -8.30 14.71
N TYR A 248 -5.92 -9.04 14.31
CA TYR A 248 -4.83 -8.51 13.50
C TYR A 248 -5.34 -8.04 12.14
N TRP A 249 -6.15 -8.86 11.45
CA TRP A 249 -6.75 -8.50 10.17
C TRP A 249 -7.72 -7.32 10.24
N ARG A 250 -8.43 -7.14 11.36
CA ARG A 250 -9.35 -6.01 11.56
C ARG A 250 -8.64 -4.67 11.47
N ASP A 251 -7.41 -4.56 11.98
CA ASP A 251 -6.62 -3.34 11.89
C ASP A 251 -6.33 -2.99 10.42
N ARG A 252 -6.02 -3.98 9.58
CA ARG A 252 -5.84 -3.81 8.13
C ARG A 252 -7.10 -3.28 7.43
N HIS A 253 -8.28 -3.70 7.87
CA HIS A 253 -9.55 -3.22 7.29
C HIS A 253 -9.92 -1.77 7.68
N ARG A 254 -9.23 -1.17 8.65
CA ARG A 254 -9.50 0.20 9.13
C ARG A 254 -8.71 1.29 8.40
N LEU A 255 -7.91 0.94 7.39
CA LEU A 255 -7.00 1.89 6.72
C LEU A 255 -7.69 3.08 6.04
N SER A 256 -9.01 3.00 5.75
CA SER A 256 -9.79 4.16 5.30
C SER A 256 -9.82 5.31 6.32
N ALA A 257 -9.45 5.07 7.59
CA ALA A 257 -9.38 6.10 8.64
C ALA A 257 -8.42 7.25 8.32
N ILE A 258 -7.45 7.05 7.41
CA ILE A 258 -6.49 8.10 7.00
C ILE A 258 -7.18 9.38 6.50
N THR A 259 -8.39 9.29 5.96
CA THR A 259 -9.15 10.44 5.47
C THR A 259 -9.79 11.28 6.58
N ARG A 260 -9.84 10.79 7.83
CA ARG A 260 -10.45 11.53 8.95
C ARG A 260 -9.73 12.82 9.32
N ARG A 261 -8.47 12.94 8.92
CA ARG A 261 -7.65 14.11 9.18
C ARG A 261 -8.09 15.34 8.38
N THR A 262 -8.77 15.16 7.27
CA THR A 262 -9.17 16.20 6.32
C THR A 262 -10.68 16.17 6.10
N SER A 263 -11.15 16.81 5.04
CA SER A 263 -12.57 16.80 4.64
C SER A 263 -13.10 15.45 4.14
N GLY A 264 -12.35 14.36 4.34
CA GLY A 264 -12.72 13.03 3.85
C GLY A 264 -12.27 12.75 2.41
N PHE A 265 -11.61 13.72 1.76
CA PHE A 265 -11.04 13.57 0.43
C PHE A 265 -9.55 13.21 0.48
N LYS A 266 -9.09 12.45 -0.49
CA LYS A 266 -7.68 12.11 -0.68
C LYS A 266 -7.37 11.93 -2.17
N ILE A 267 -6.19 12.32 -2.59
CA ILE A 267 -5.59 11.82 -3.82
C ILE A 267 -5.12 10.39 -3.52
N ASN A 268 -5.53 9.44 -4.35
CA ASN A 268 -5.24 8.02 -4.14
C ASN A 268 -4.54 7.47 -5.37
N GLU A 269 -3.26 7.19 -5.21
CA GLU A 269 -2.43 6.63 -6.24
C GLU A 269 -2.16 5.15 -5.94
N ASP A 270 -2.25 4.33 -6.95
CA ASP A 270 -2.08 2.89 -6.87
C ASP A 270 -0.93 2.48 -7.79
N VAL A 271 0.24 2.25 -7.20
CA VAL A 271 1.48 2.00 -7.92
C VAL A 271 2.05 0.61 -7.61
N VAL A 272 2.87 0.08 -8.51
CA VAL A 272 3.60 -1.17 -8.25
C VAL A 272 5.10 -0.92 -8.34
N ILE A 273 5.82 -1.36 -7.33
CA ILE A 273 7.27 -1.20 -7.21
C ILE A 273 7.94 -2.58 -7.33
N PRO A 274 9.05 -2.70 -8.08
CA PRO A 274 9.84 -3.92 -8.05
C PRO A 274 10.30 -4.23 -6.62
N LEU A 275 10.10 -5.46 -6.18
CA LEU A 275 10.30 -5.87 -4.77
C LEU A 275 11.71 -5.58 -4.24
N GLU A 276 12.71 -5.61 -5.12
CA GLU A 276 14.11 -5.38 -4.74
C GLU A 276 14.39 -3.92 -4.32
N VAL A 277 13.59 -2.97 -4.82
CA VAL A 277 13.78 -1.51 -4.59
C VAL A 277 12.71 -0.91 -3.67
N ILE A 278 11.89 -1.74 -3.02
CA ILE A 278 10.92 -1.27 -2.01
C ILE A 278 11.59 -0.44 -0.91
N PRO A 279 12.75 -0.83 -0.33
CA PRO A 279 13.40 0.00 0.68
C PRO A 279 13.73 1.41 0.17
N GLU A 280 14.22 1.52 -1.06
CA GLU A 280 14.57 2.80 -1.69
C GLU A 280 13.35 3.68 -1.96
N PHE A 281 12.21 3.06 -2.30
CA PHE A 281 10.95 3.77 -2.45
C PHE A 281 10.40 4.25 -1.10
N SER A 282 10.49 3.44 -0.05
CA SER A 282 10.11 3.83 1.31
C SER A 282 10.94 5.01 1.82
N ASP A 283 12.27 4.96 1.67
CA ASP A 283 13.17 6.05 2.03
C ASP A 283 12.79 7.35 1.29
N PHE A 284 12.39 7.25 0.03
CA PHE A 284 11.89 8.40 -0.74
C PHE A 284 10.59 8.97 -0.18
N ILE A 285 9.62 8.14 0.19
CA ILE A 285 8.34 8.59 0.81
C ILE A 285 8.60 9.27 2.15
N GLU A 286 9.47 8.72 2.99
CA GLU A 286 9.90 9.35 4.24
C GLU A 286 10.55 10.73 4.00
N GLY A 287 11.45 10.81 3.01
CA GLY A 287 12.09 12.07 2.62
C GLY A 287 11.09 13.09 2.07
N LEU A 288 10.09 12.64 1.34
CA LEU A 288 9.04 13.51 0.81
C LEU A 288 8.16 14.08 1.94
N ASN A 289 7.83 13.28 2.96
CA ASN A 289 7.11 13.74 4.14
C ASN A 289 7.91 14.76 4.94
N LEU A 290 9.21 14.50 5.15
CA LEU A 290 10.10 15.44 5.82
C LEU A 290 10.20 16.79 5.07
N TYR A 291 10.30 16.73 3.74
CA TYR A 291 10.29 17.92 2.87
C TYR A 291 9.02 18.76 3.03
N TYR A 292 7.83 18.13 2.96
CA TYR A 292 6.56 18.86 3.07
C TYR A 292 6.30 19.37 4.49
N LEU A 293 6.77 18.69 5.52
CA LEU A 293 6.76 19.16 6.89
C LEU A 293 7.59 20.44 7.02
N ALA A 294 8.82 20.43 6.52
CA ALA A 294 9.72 21.59 6.54
C ALA A 294 9.17 22.76 5.71
N LEU A 295 8.54 22.48 4.58
CA LEU A 295 7.91 23.49 3.72
C LEU A 295 6.75 24.19 4.46
N ALA A 296 5.88 23.43 5.10
CA ALA A 296 4.76 23.97 5.89
C ALA A 296 5.28 24.75 7.11
N TYR A 297 6.29 24.22 7.82
CA TYR A 297 6.93 24.90 8.95
C TYR A 297 7.52 26.25 8.54
N ARG A 298 8.31 26.29 7.47
CA ARG A 298 8.85 27.54 6.93
C ARG A 298 7.75 28.56 6.62
N ASN A 299 6.65 28.13 6.02
CA ASN A 299 5.51 29.02 5.71
C ASN A 299 4.83 29.54 6.98
N GLY A 300 4.70 28.70 8.01
CA GLY A 300 4.20 29.12 9.34
C GLY A 300 5.13 30.14 10.01
N LEU A 301 6.45 29.90 10.00
CA LEU A 301 7.44 30.85 10.53
C LEU A 301 7.39 32.21 9.81
N GLN A 302 7.17 32.22 8.49
CA GLN A 302 7.00 33.45 7.72
C GLN A 302 5.73 34.21 8.15
N GLN A 303 4.64 33.52 8.48
CA GLN A 303 3.44 34.16 9.04
C GLN A 303 3.73 34.73 10.40
N VAL A 304 4.43 33.99 11.28
CA VAL A 304 4.85 34.51 12.61
C VAL A 304 5.64 35.81 12.49
N MET A 305 6.57 35.92 11.56
CA MET A 305 7.37 37.14 11.33
C MET A 305 6.52 38.36 10.92
N HIS A 306 5.31 38.17 10.43
CA HIS A 306 4.41 39.24 10.02
C HIS A 306 3.41 39.63 11.12
N LEU A 307 3.44 38.97 12.29
CA LEU A 307 2.59 39.36 13.42
C LEU A 307 3.09 40.67 14.05
N ASP A 308 2.16 41.59 14.33
CA ASP A 308 2.45 42.79 15.07
C ASP A 308 2.92 42.42 16.50
N GLY A 309 4.10 42.90 16.90
CA GLY A 309 4.69 42.58 18.20
C GLY A 309 5.84 41.58 18.19
N ILE A 310 6.06 40.88 17.11
CA ILE A 310 7.28 40.06 16.89
C ILE A 310 8.43 41.01 16.51
N ASP A 311 9.60 40.85 17.15
CA ASP A 311 10.81 41.57 16.72
C ASP A 311 11.35 40.93 15.44
N PRO A 312 11.35 41.61 14.28
CA PRO A 312 11.85 41.05 13.02
C PRO A 312 13.35 40.74 13.05
N ARG A 313 14.07 41.14 14.07
CA ARG A 313 15.50 40.85 14.28
C ARG A 313 15.74 39.76 15.32
N ASP A 314 14.66 39.07 15.75
CA ASP A 314 14.80 37.96 16.67
C ASP A 314 15.49 36.78 15.94
N GLY A 315 16.80 36.62 16.22
CA GLY A 315 17.62 35.56 15.62
C GLY A 315 17.12 34.14 15.91
N PHE A 316 16.17 33.98 16.83
CA PHE A 316 15.56 32.70 17.18
C PHE A 316 14.66 32.17 16.03
N ILE A 317 13.86 33.04 15.41
CA ILE A 317 13.03 32.68 14.24
C ILE A 317 13.90 32.48 12.98
N ASP A 318 14.92 33.36 12.78
CA ASP A 318 15.83 33.27 11.65
C ASP A 318 16.62 31.92 11.66
N MET A 319 17.00 31.44 12.85
CA MET A 319 17.68 30.16 12.99
C MET A 319 16.79 28.99 12.53
N GLU A 320 15.52 29.00 12.91
CA GLU A 320 14.53 27.98 12.51
C GLU A 320 14.20 28.06 11.01
N LEU A 321 14.11 29.24 10.44
CA LEU A 321 13.98 29.43 8.99
C LEU A 321 15.18 28.85 8.24
N GLY A 322 16.39 29.08 8.76
CA GLY A 322 17.63 28.50 8.23
C GLY A 322 17.62 26.97 8.31
N PHE A 323 17.17 26.40 9.42
CA PHE A 323 17.07 24.96 9.62
C PHE A 323 16.05 24.33 8.66
N ALA A 324 14.83 24.89 8.58
CA ALA A 324 13.83 24.43 7.63
C ALA A 324 14.32 24.50 6.17
N ALA A 325 15.07 25.54 5.82
CA ALA A 325 15.68 25.66 4.48
C ALA A 325 16.73 24.58 4.18
N GLN A 326 17.49 24.11 5.18
CA GLN A 326 18.44 23.02 5.03
C GLN A 326 17.71 21.68 4.77
N VAL A 327 16.63 21.42 5.49
CA VAL A 327 15.77 20.24 5.26
C VAL A 327 15.17 20.27 3.85
N ILE A 328 14.57 21.40 3.45
CA ILE A 328 13.97 21.57 2.11
C ILE A 328 15.01 21.35 0.99
N LYS A 329 16.27 21.75 1.21
CA LYS A 329 17.36 21.54 0.25
C LYS A 329 17.96 20.13 0.28
N GLY A 330 17.49 19.24 1.16
CA GLY A 330 18.04 17.90 1.33
C GLY A 330 19.43 17.86 1.97
N GLN A 331 19.84 18.92 2.65
CA GLN A 331 21.10 18.97 3.41
C GLN A 331 20.98 18.24 4.75
N ILE A 332 19.77 18.15 5.27
CA ILE A 332 19.39 17.29 6.39
C ILE A 332 18.42 16.26 5.85
N THR A 333 18.75 14.99 6.00
CA THR A 333 18.01 13.85 5.45
C THR A 333 17.31 13.04 6.55
N THR A 334 16.45 12.11 6.18
CA THR A 334 15.76 11.19 7.11
C THR A 334 16.71 10.34 7.96
N GLN A 335 17.94 10.12 7.52
CA GLN A 335 18.99 9.44 8.31
C GLN A 335 19.50 10.30 9.49
N GLN A 336 19.35 11.63 9.41
CA GLN A 336 19.82 12.58 10.41
C GLN A 336 18.68 13.12 11.27
N LEU A 337 17.48 13.16 10.73
CA LEU A 337 16.28 13.73 11.36
C LEU A 337 15.03 12.95 10.93
N GLY A 338 14.42 12.24 11.87
CA GLY A 338 13.13 11.59 11.65
C GLY A 338 11.98 12.62 11.62
N GLU A 339 10.93 12.33 10.84
CA GLU A 339 9.75 13.21 10.76
C GLU A 339 9.11 13.47 12.14
N GLN A 340 8.95 12.42 12.96
CA GLN A 340 8.38 12.54 14.31
C GLN A 340 9.25 13.37 15.24
N GLU A 341 10.57 13.23 15.14
CA GLU A 341 11.52 14.04 15.88
C GLU A 341 11.42 15.52 15.49
N PHE A 342 11.29 15.79 14.19
CA PHE A 342 11.12 17.15 13.70
C PHE A 342 9.76 17.74 14.13
N GLU A 343 8.68 16.97 14.09
CA GLU A 343 7.38 17.40 14.64
C GLU A 343 7.51 17.82 16.11
N LEU A 344 8.24 17.05 16.90
CA LEU A 344 8.45 17.33 18.32
C LEU A 344 9.32 18.59 18.53
N GLN A 345 10.37 18.79 17.71
CA GLN A 345 11.18 20.02 17.73
C GLN A 345 10.33 21.25 17.42
N ILE A 346 9.47 21.16 16.39
CA ILE A 346 8.54 22.23 16.02
C ILE A 346 7.58 22.55 17.18
N TYR A 347 7.01 21.52 17.81
CA TYR A 347 6.13 21.69 18.96
C TYR A 347 6.83 22.44 20.10
N TYR A 348 8.04 22.06 20.48
CA TYR A 348 8.80 22.74 21.54
C TYR A 348 9.17 24.17 21.14
N PHE A 349 9.53 24.40 19.89
CA PHE A 349 9.79 25.74 19.39
C PHE A 349 8.58 26.67 19.57
N PHE A 350 7.38 26.23 19.19
CA PHE A 350 6.16 27.02 19.38
C PHE A 350 5.85 27.26 20.89
N ARG A 351 6.10 26.29 21.76
CA ARG A 351 5.97 26.48 23.22
C ARG A 351 6.95 27.57 23.75
N ASP A 352 8.19 27.51 23.29
CA ASP A 352 9.18 28.55 23.66
C ASP A 352 8.82 29.92 23.08
N LEU A 353 8.30 29.94 21.84
CA LEU A 353 7.87 31.19 21.21
C LEU A 353 6.69 31.84 21.96
N ILE A 354 5.68 31.06 22.32
CA ILE A 354 4.54 31.53 23.15
C ILE A 354 5.01 32.04 24.51
N SER A 355 6.00 31.37 25.11
CA SER A 355 6.58 31.84 26.38
C SER A 355 7.29 33.22 26.25
N ARG A 356 7.88 33.49 25.08
CA ARG A 356 8.54 34.81 24.80
C ARG A 356 7.55 35.90 24.45
N TYR A 357 6.46 35.55 23.78
CA TYR A 357 5.42 36.47 23.30
C TYR A 357 4.03 36.08 23.82
N PRO A 358 3.81 36.15 25.14
CA PRO A 358 2.56 35.64 25.75
C PRO A 358 1.31 36.39 25.27
N ASP A 359 1.44 37.66 24.86
CA ASP A 359 0.33 38.43 24.31
C ASP A 359 -0.11 37.95 22.91
N LEU A 360 0.71 37.18 22.23
CA LEU A 360 0.46 36.61 20.90
C LEU A 360 0.15 35.11 20.97
N ALA A 361 -0.09 34.54 22.14
CA ALA A 361 -0.28 33.10 22.33
C ALA A 361 -1.39 32.55 21.43
N GLY A 362 -2.51 33.25 21.31
CA GLY A 362 -3.64 32.81 20.47
C GLY A 362 -3.30 32.74 18.98
N GLU A 363 -2.65 33.77 18.45
CA GLU A 363 -2.22 33.83 17.04
C GLU A 363 -1.15 32.80 16.74
N LEU A 364 -0.22 32.56 17.65
CA LEU A 364 0.83 31.54 17.50
C LEU A 364 0.25 30.13 17.53
N GLU A 365 -0.71 29.85 18.41
CA GLU A 365 -1.43 28.57 18.44
C GLU A 365 -2.27 28.37 17.17
N GLU A 366 -2.88 29.42 16.64
CA GLU A 366 -3.63 29.34 15.38
C GLU A 366 -2.71 29.00 14.19
N ILE A 367 -1.55 29.67 14.09
CA ILE A 367 -0.55 29.38 13.05
C ILE A 367 -0.03 27.95 13.18
N GLU A 368 0.29 27.50 14.41
CA GLU A 368 0.73 26.12 14.65
C GLU A 368 -0.34 25.10 14.20
N ASN A 369 -1.60 25.31 14.58
CA ASN A 369 -2.71 24.46 14.20
C ASN A 369 -2.95 24.46 12.69
N GLN A 370 -2.91 25.62 12.05
CA GLN A 370 -3.07 25.77 10.61
C GLN A 370 -1.97 24.99 9.87
N PHE A 371 -0.73 25.16 10.26
CA PHE A 371 0.40 24.47 9.67
C PHE A 371 0.23 22.93 9.75
N PHE A 372 -0.13 22.39 10.92
CA PHE A 372 -0.34 20.96 11.07
C PHE A 372 -1.53 20.42 10.25
N ASN A 373 -2.59 21.23 10.06
CA ASN A 373 -3.81 20.82 9.35
C ASN A 373 -3.70 20.94 7.84
N THR A 374 -2.82 21.82 7.31
CA THR A 374 -2.71 22.10 5.88
C THR A 374 -1.46 21.50 5.23
N ARG A 375 -0.54 20.94 6.02
CA ARG A 375 0.64 20.26 5.46
C ARG A 375 0.26 19.07 4.61
N ILE A 376 0.98 18.87 3.52
CA ILE A 376 0.87 17.64 2.72
C ILE A 376 1.49 16.49 3.52
N MET A 377 0.78 15.36 3.51
CA MET A 377 1.23 14.11 4.10
C MET A 377 1.00 12.98 3.10
N VAL A 378 2.05 12.24 2.81
CA VAL A 378 2.01 11.07 1.93
C VAL A 378 1.97 9.83 2.80
N ALA A 379 0.82 9.17 2.83
CA ALA A 379 0.63 7.93 3.56
C ALA A 379 0.70 6.75 2.61
N ASN A 380 1.45 5.73 2.98
CA ASN A 380 1.63 4.51 2.20
C ASN A 380 1.19 3.29 3.00
N HIS A 381 0.46 2.39 2.35
CA HIS A 381 0.29 1.01 2.78
C HIS A 381 0.37 0.12 1.54
N MET A 382 0.72 -1.14 1.73
CA MET A 382 0.97 -1.98 0.57
C MET A 382 0.53 -3.43 0.75
N HIS A 383 0.15 -4.04 -0.37
CA HIS A 383 0.26 -5.47 -0.55
C HIS A 383 1.74 -5.79 -0.73
N ALA A 384 2.46 -5.89 0.40
CA ALA A 384 3.91 -5.87 0.42
C ALA A 384 4.54 -7.05 -0.32
N GLY A 385 3.81 -8.16 -0.40
CA GLY A 385 4.28 -9.36 -1.07
C GLY A 385 4.37 -9.26 -2.59
N ASP A 386 3.62 -8.37 -3.22
CA ASP A 386 3.61 -8.18 -4.68
C ASP A 386 4.04 -6.78 -5.13
N GLY A 387 4.45 -5.92 -4.19
CA GLY A 387 5.00 -4.60 -4.48
C GLY A 387 3.94 -3.55 -4.82
N ASN A 388 2.67 -3.84 -4.63
CA ASN A 388 1.59 -2.88 -4.88
C ASN A 388 1.45 -1.92 -3.69
N CYS A 389 1.69 -0.66 -3.94
CA CYS A 389 1.65 0.42 -2.96
C CYS A 389 0.44 1.33 -3.22
N HIS A 390 -0.41 1.48 -2.20
CA HIS A 390 -1.47 2.47 -2.18
C HIS A 390 -0.97 3.74 -1.50
N VAL A 391 -0.67 4.74 -2.30
CA VAL A 391 -0.18 6.04 -1.84
C VAL A 391 -1.35 6.98 -1.70
N ASN A 392 -1.61 7.43 -0.48
CA ASN A 392 -2.75 8.29 -0.16
C ASN A 392 -2.27 9.65 0.36
N ILE A 393 -2.77 10.72 -0.25
CA ILE A 393 -2.48 12.10 0.12
C ILE A 393 -3.79 12.75 0.58
N PRO A 394 -4.10 12.75 1.89
CA PRO A 394 -5.30 13.40 2.41
C PRO A 394 -5.25 14.91 2.18
N VAL A 395 -6.33 15.48 1.65
CA VAL A 395 -6.44 16.90 1.34
C VAL A 395 -7.81 17.46 1.73
N ASN A 396 -7.85 18.75 2.01
CA ASN A 396 -9.10 19.49 2.16
C ASN A 396 -9.56 19.95 0.77
N SER A 397 -10.62 19.35 0.25
CA SER A 397 -11.12 19.61 -1.11
C SER A 397 -11.52 21.06 -1.36
N GLY A 398 -11.78 21.84 -0.31
CA GLY A 398 -12.05 23.27 -0.36
C GLY A 398 -10.79 24.16 -0.35
N ASP A 399 -9.59 23.60 -0.27
CA ASP A 399 -8.31 24.33 -0.27
C ASP A 399 -7.54 24.12 -1.60
N PRO A 400 -7.63 25.08 -2.56
CA PRO A 400 -6.94 24.97 -3.83
C PRO A 400 -5.41 24.95 -3.73
N SER A 401 -4.86 25.51 -2.65
CA SER A 401 -3.41 25.53 -2.43
C SER A 401 -2.92 24.16 -2.00
N MET A 402 -3.64 23.54 -1.07
CA MET A 402 -3.36 22.19 -0.62
C MET A 402 -3.53 21.15 -1.77
N LEU A 403 -4.58 21.32 -2.60
CA LEU A 403 -4.79 20.48 -3.78
C LEU A 403 -3.61 20.54 -4.74
N ARG A 404 -3.13 21.74 -5.12
CA ARG A 404 -1.96 21.87 -6.02
C ARG A 404 -0.69 21.24 -5.44
N LEU A 405 -0.43 21.43 -4.14
CA LEU A 405 0.72 20.78 -3.49
C LEU A 405 0.60 19.26 -3.45
N ALA A 406 -0.62 18.74 -3.28
CA ALA A 406 -0.87 17.30 -3.29
C ALA A 406 -0.70 16.70 -4.70
N GLU A 407 -1.16 17.40 -5.75
CA GLU A 407 -0.89 17.00 -7.16
C GLU A 407 0.60 17.02 -7.48
N GLU A 408 1.35 18.03 -6.97
CA GLU A 408 2.81 18.06 -7.10
C GLU A 408 3.46 16.87 -6.38
N ALA A 409 2.99 16.52 -5.18
CA ALA A 409 3.50 15.38 -4.43
C ALA A 409 3.23 14.07 -5.17
N ALA A 410 2.02 13.87 -5.71
CA ALA A 410 1.66 12.72 -6.54
C ALA A 410 2.57 12.63 -7.79
N GLY A 411 2.81 13.74 -8.47
CA GLY A 411 3.74 13.81 -9.60
C GLY A 411 5.17 13.38 -9.25
N LYS A 412 5.68 13.76 -8.06
CA LYS A 412 6.98 13.31 -7.56
C LYS A 412 6.99 11.80 -7.27
N VAL A 413 5.91 11.28 -6.71
CA VAL A 413 5.74 9.83 -6.49
C VAL A 413 5.80 9.08 -7.81
N PHE A 414 5.03 9.49 -8.82
CA PHE A 414 5.05 8.86 -10.14
C PHE A 414 6.42 8.92 -10.80
N GLY A 415 7.10 10.09 -10.74
CA GLY A 415 8.46 10.24 -11.25
C GLY A 415 9.39 9.20 -10.63
N ARG A 416 9.35 9.05 -9.30
CA ARG A 416 10.18 8.08 -8.59
C ARG A 416 9.84 6.64 -8.92
N VAL A 417 8.54 6.31 -9.03
CA VAL A 417 8.09 4.98 -9.45
C VAL A 417 8.68 4.58 -10.80
N LEU A 418 8.62 5.49 -11.79
CA LEU A 418 9.17 5.24 -13.12
C LEU A 418 10.69 5.11 -13.12
N GLU A 419 11.42 5.93 -12.34
CA GLU A 419 12.88 5.81 -12.15
C GLU A 419 13.27 4.43 -11.58
N LEU A 420 12.44 3.88 -10.71
CA LEU A 420 12.63 2.57 -10.10
C LEU A 420 12.12 1.41 -11.00
N ASN A 421 11.75 1.67 -12.24
CA ASN A 421 11.13 0.71 -13.16
C ASN A 421 9.84 0.07 -12.62
N GLY A 422 9.09 0.83 -11.84
CA GLY A 422 7.75 0.47 -11.38
C GLY A 422 6.66 0.82 -12.39
N SER A 423 5.41 0.58 -12.00
CA SER A 423 4.21 0.93 -12.74
C SER A 423 3.39 1.97 -11.96
N VAL A 424 2.87 2.98 -12.68
CA VAL A 424 1.97 4.00 -12.09
C VAL A 424 0.51 3.55 -12.06
N SER A 425 0.25 2.29 -12.29
CA SER A 425 -1.05 1.64 -12.20
C SER A 425 -0.85 0.24 -11.60
N GLY A 426 -1.50 -0.04 -10.49
CA GLY A 426 -1.47 -1.33 -9.80
C GLY A 426 -2.70 -2.18 -10.12
N GLU A 427 -3.76 -2.02 -9.30
CA GLU A 427 -5.02 -2.75 -9.45
C GLU A 427 -6.02 -2.06 -10.40
N HIS A 428 -5.80 -0.77 -10.70
CA HIS A 428 -6.74 0.07 -11.44
C HIS A 428 -6.17 0.53 -12.79
#